data_d1c041a3a21434345b703b22bc89a2a2
#
_entry.id   d1c041a3a21434345b703b22bc89a2a2
#
_cell.length_a   1.000
_cell.length_b   1.000
_cell.length_c   1.000
_cell.angle_alpha   90.00
_cell.angle_beta   90.00
_cell.angle_gamma   90.00
#
_symmetry.space_group_name_H-M   'P 1'
#
loop_
_entity.id
_entity.type
_entity.pdbx_description
1 polymer ?
#
loop_
_entity_poly.entity_id
_entity_poly.type
_entity_poly.pdbx_seq_one_letter_code
_entity_poly.pdbx_strand_id
1 'polypeptide(L)'
;MERKQTPRYPLLLLTILYTHLHLWLIILILLFGRVMAKFGSKSKERLETCDEKLQKVFNEVIKYVDCSVLEGHRDERRQEKLFEEGKTKVHYPMGRHNSSPSRAADVTPYPVNWADREIQTLFAGFVLGVARGMGIKLRWGGDWNMNFDVKDNRFDDFPHFELRKE
;
A
#
# COMPACT_ATOMS: atom_id res chain seq x y z
N MET A 1 -46.33 60.62 11.87
CA MET A 1 -45.76 59.89 10.71
C MET A 1 -44.42 59.30 11.18
N GLU A 2 -44.42 58.06 11.69
CA GLU A 2 -43.23 57.37 12.10
C GLU A 2 -42.55 56.68 10.88
N ARG A 3 -41.32 57.05 10.61
CA ARG A 3 -40.51 56.35 9.57
C ARG A 3 -39.95 55.03 10.17
N LYS A 4 -40.42 53.90 9.68
CA LYS A 4 -39.83 52.58 9.95
C LYS A 4 -38.42 52.55 9.39
N GLN A 5 -37.42 52.49 10.27
CA GLN A 5 -36.05 52.21 9.87
C GLN A 5 -35.93 50.72 9.52
N THR A 6 -35.62 50.42 8.27
CA THR A 6 -35.21 49.06 7.84
C THR A 6 -33.79 48.75 8.32
N PRO A 7 -33.52 47.57 8.90
CA PRO A 7 -32.20 47.26 9.38
C PRO A 7 -31.21 47.14 8.20
N ARG A 8 -30.09 47.86 8.28
CA ARG A 8 -29.07 48.01 7.22
C ARG A 8 -28.01 46.85 7.15
N TYR A 9 -28.25 45.68 7.76
CA TYR A 9 -27.22 44.68 7.91
C TYR A 9 -27.47 43.27 7.34
N PRO A 10 -28.27 43.03 6.30
CA PRO A 10 -28.42 41.69 5.75
C PRO A 10 -27.21 41.24 4.90
N LEU A 11 -26.51 42.18 4.23
CA LEU A 11 -25.37 41.86 3.36
C LEU A 11 -24.10 41.48 4.13
N LEU A 12 -23.82 42.12 5.26
CA LEU A 12 -22.61 41.86 6.05
C LEU A 12 -22.68 40.50 6.73
N LEU A 13 -23.85 40.09 7.21
CA LEU A 13 -24.07 38.77 7.79
C LEU A 13 -23.94 37.64 6.76
N LEU A 14 -24.43 37.85 5.54
CA LEU A 14 -24.32 36.91 4.44
C LEU A 14 -22.86 36.72 3.99
N THR A 15 -22.05 37.78 3.93
CA THR A 15 -20.63 37.68 3.59
C THR A 15 -19.81 36.96 4.68
N ILE A 16 -20.12 37.21 5.96
CA ILE A 16 -19.44 36.53 7.08
C ILE A 16 -19.80 35.03 7.08
N LEU A 17 -21.06 34.68 6.89
CA LEU A 17 -21.51 33.28 6.78
C LEU A 17 -20.86 32.56 5.56
N TYR A 18 -20.75 33.23 4.42
CA TYR A 18 -20.13 32.68 3.22
C TYR A 18 -18.65 32.45 3.40
N THR A 19 -17.90 33.39 4.01
CA THR A 19 -16.46 33.22 4.30
C THR A 19 -16.20 32.13 5.31
N HIS A 20 -17.03 32.01 6.37
CA HIS A 20 -16.92 30.92 7.34
C HIS A 20 -17.21 29.56 6.71
N LEU A 21 -18.22 29.44 5.86
CA LEU A 21 -18.57 28.20 5.18
C LEU A 21 -17.43 27.73 4.24
N HIS A 22 -16.84 28.67 3.49
CA HIS A 22 -15.67 28.36 2.64
C HIS A 22 -14.44 27.96 3.46
N LEU A 23 -14.18 28.63 4.58
CA LEU A 23 -13.08 28.28 5.47
C LEU A 23 -13.26 26.88 6.06
N TRP A 24 -14.47 26.54 6.51
CA TRP A 24 -14.81 25.19 6.98
C TRP A 24 -14.69 24.14 5.89
N LEU A 25 -15.10 24.45 4.65
CA LEU A 25 -14.94 23.54 3.51
C LEU A 25 -13.47 23.30 3.18
N ILE A 26 -12.64 24.35 3.21
CA ILE A 26 -11.19 24.24 3.00
C ILE A 26 -10.54 23.44 4.14
N ILE A 27 -10.91 23.67 5.39
CA ILE A 27 -10.44 22.89 6.55
C ILE A 27 -10.89 21.43 6.42
N LEU A 28 -12.11 21.17 5.99
CA LEU A 28 -12.61 19.81 5.75
C LEU A 28 -11.81 19.11 4.62
N ILE A 29 -11.54 19.82 3.52
CA ILE A 29 -10.71 19.31 2.42
C ILE A 29 -9.27 19.05 2.88
N LEU A 30 -8.69 19.94 3.70
CA LEU A 30 -7.35 19.75 4.25
C LEU A 30 -7.26 18.62 5.30
N LEU A 31 -8.33 18.42 6.08
CA LEU A 31 -8.39 17.35 7.09
C LEU A 31 -8.80 16.00 6.51
N PHE A 32 -9.65 15.96 5.48
CA PHE A 32 -10.20 14.73 4.90
C PHE A 32 -9.83 14.51 3.44
N GLY A 33 -9.25 15.53 2.78
CA GLY A 33 -8.82 15.50 1.38
C GLY A 33 -7.50 14.76 1.15
N ARG A 34 -7.19 13.72 1.95
CA ARG A 34 -6.08 12.84 1.63
C ARG A 34 -6.41 12.16 0.31
N VAL A 35 -5.81 12.65 -0.76
CA VAL A 35 -5.87 11.95 -2.06
C VAL A 35 -5.37 10.54 -1.81
N MET A 36 -6.30 9.58 -1.85
CA MET A 36 -5.93 8.17 -1.67
C MET A 36 -5.07 7.77 -2.86
N ALA A 37 -3.87 7.27 -2.59
CA ALA A 37 -2.99 6.77 -3.63
C ALA A 37 -3.68 5.61 -4.36
N LYS A 38 -3.35 5.44 -5.64
CA LYS A 38 -3.85 4.36 -6.49
C LYS A 38 -2.69 3.75 -7.25
N PHE A 39 -2.77 2.46 -7.48
CA PHE A 39 -1.79 1.79 -8.32
C PHE A 39 -1.79 2.35 -9.74
N GLY A 40 -0.60 2.67 -10.26
CA GLY A 40 -0.38 2.90 -11.68
C GLY A 40 -0.58 1.61 -12.48
N SER A 41 -0.71 1.73 -13.82
CA SER A 41 -1.02 0.60 -14.72
C SER A 41 -0.12 -0.62 -14.48
N LYS A 42 1.20 -0.42 -14.44
CA LYS A 42 2.18 -1.52 -14.23
C LYS A 42 2.01 -2.25 -12.90
N SER A 43 1.78 -1.50 -11.79
CA SER A 43 1.53 -2.12 -10.48
C SER A 43 0.22 -2.89 -10.48
N LYS A 44 -0.82 -2.36 -11.13
CA LYS A 44 -2.11 -3.01 -11.25
C LYS A 44 -2.01 -4.31 -12.04
N GLU A 45 -1.40 -4.28 -13.24
CA GLU A 45 -1.17 -5.46 -14.07
C GLU A 45 -0.44 -6.58 -13.32
N ARG A 46 0.61 -6.23 -12.56
CA ARG A 46 1.36 -7.21 -11.76
C ARG A 46 0.53 -7.78 -10.61
N LEU A 47 -0.22 -6.94 -9.91
CA LEU A 47 -1.07 -7.36 -8.81
C LEU A 47 -2.19 -8.29 -9.29
N GLU A 48 -2.77 -8.06 -10.47
CA GLU A 48 -3.80 -8.89 -11.08
C GLU A 48 -3.32 -10.33 -11.39
N THR A 49 -2.00 -10.55 -11.47
CA THR A 49 -1.45 -11.91 -11.62
C THR A 49 -1.35 -12.68 -10.30
N CYS A 50 -1.62 -12.03 -9.17
CA CYS A 50 -1.52 -12.61 -7.84
C CYS A 50 -2.85 -13.23 -7.38
N ASP A 51 -2.76 -14.12 -6.39
CA ASP A 51 -3.90 -14.67 -5.66
C ASP A 51 -4.81 -13.55 -5.12
N GLU A 52 -6.12 -13.76 -5.17
CA GLU A 52 -7.12 -12.76 -4.73
C GLU A 52 -6.90 -12.26 -3.30
N LYS A 53 -6.36 -13.09 -2.41
CA LYS A 53 -6.05 -12.69 -1.04
C LYS A 53 -4.97 -11.61 -1.02
N LEU A 54 -3.92 -11.74 -1.86
CA LEU A 54 -2.89 -10.69 -2.02
C LEU A 54 -3.46 -9.43 -2.66
N GLN A 55 -4.29 -9.59 -3.69
CA GLN A 55 -4.96 -8.46 -4.33
C GLN A 55 -5.80 -7.67 -3.33
N LYS A 56 -6.59 -8.35 -2.48
CA LYS A 56 -7.41 -7.72 -1.43
C LYS A 56 -6.56 -6.93 -0.45
N VAL A 57 -5.47 -7.52 0.04
CA VAL A 57 -4.57 -6.86 0.99
C VAL A 57 -3.96 -5.60 0.38
N PHE A 58 -3.34 -5.69 -0.81
CA PHE A 58 -2.64 -4.54 -1.37
C PHE A 58 -3.57 -3.47 -1.93
N ASN A 59 -4.77 -3.82 -2.39
CA ASN A 59 -5.81 -2.83 -2.71
C ASN A 59 -6.34 -2.09 -1.47
N GLU A 60 -6.23 -2.67 -0.28
CA GLU A 60 -6.51 -1.94 0.95
C GLU A 60 -5.32 -1.08 1.39
N VAL A 61 -4.11 -1.65 1.38
CA VAL A 61 -2.87 -0.95 1.77
C VAL A 61 -2.66 0.35 1.00
N ILE A 62 -2.85 0.34 -0.34
CA ILE A 62 -2.62 1.52 -1.18
C ILE A 62 -3.50 2.73 -0.81
N LYS A 63 -4.63 2.50 -0.16
CA LYS A 63 -5.51 3.59 0.30
C LYS A 63 -4.87 4.44 1.40
N TYR A 64 -3.92 3.88 2.13
CA TYR A 64 -3.30 4.50 3.30
C TYR A 64 -1.83 4.84 3.10
N VAL A 65 -1.11 3.97 2.38
CA VAL A 65 0.34 4.11 2.13
C VAL A 65 0.60 3.91 0.64
N ASP A 66 1.22 4.91 0.01
CA ASP A 66 1.62 4.80 -1.39
C ASP A 66 2.70 3.74 -1.57
N CYS A 67 2.50 2.83 -2.52
CA CYS A 67 3.40 1.71 -2.75
C CYS A 67 3.36 1.24 -4.22
N SER A 68 4.39 0.50 -4.60
CA SER A 68 4.56 -0.04 -5.94
C SER A 68 4.64 -1.57 -5.91
N VAL A 69 3.85 -2.23 -6.74
CA VAL A 69 3.99 -3.67 -6.99
C VAL A 69 5.08 -3.87 -8.03
N LEU A 70 6.15 -4.53 -7.62
CA LEU A 70 7.34 -4.74 -8.44
C LEU A 70 7.23 -6.02 -9.26
N GLU A 71 6.66 -7.09 -8.66
CA GLU A 71 6.49 -8.38 -9.31
C GLU A 71 5.29 -9.14 -8.72
N GLY A 72 4.53 -9.85 -9.56
CA GLY A 72 3.49 -10.81 -9.21
C GLY A 72 3.87 -12.19 -9.69
N HIS A 73 3.13 -12.75 -10.66
CA HIS A 73 3.47 -14.04 -11.27
C HIS A 73 4.81 -13.95 -12.02
N ARG A 74 5.61 -15.00 -11.86
CA ARG A 74 6.93 -15.15 -12.47
C ARG A 74 6.96 -16.46 -13.25
N ASP A 75 7.09 -16.38 -14.56
CA ASP A 75 7.25 -17.53 -15.44
C ASP A 75 8.62 -18.21 -15.31
N GLU A 76 8.80 -19.36 -15.96
CA GLU A 76 10.04 -20.13 -15.94
C GLU A 76 11.23 -19.28 -16.41
N ARG A 77 11.09 -18.64 -17.57
CA ARG A 77 12.18 -17.83 -18.16
C ARG A 77 12.66 -16.73 -17.20
N ARG A 78 11.71 -16.05 -16.57
CA ARG A 78 12.01 -14.98 -15.61
C ARG A 78 12.65 -15.54 -14.33
N GLN A 79 12.15 -16.68 -13.83
CA GLN A 79 12.68 -17.33 -12.64
C GLN A 79 14.12 -17.79 -12.83
N GLU A 80 14.39 -18.51 -13.93
CA GLU A 80 15.73 -19.02 -14.21
C GLU A 80 16.75 -17.89 -14.44
N LYS A 81 16.34 -16.82 -15.15
CA LYS A 81 17.18 -15.63 -15.30
C LYS A 81 17.55 -15.01 -13.93
N LEU A 82 16.61 -14.89 -13.01
CA LEU A 82 16.88 -14.36 -11.67
C LEU A 82 17.76 -15.30 -10.85
N PHE A 83 17.65 -16.62 -11.07
CA PHE A 83 18.51 -17.59 -10.44
C PHE A 83 19.95 -17.47 -10.95
N GLU A 84 20.17 -17.38 -12.26
CA GLU A 84 21.46 -17.14 -12.90
C GLU A 84 22.11 -15.83 -12.41
N GLU A 85 21.31 -14.78 -12.22
CA GLU A 85 21.76 -13.49 -11.69
C GLU A 85 22.00 -13.51 -10.15
N GLY A 86 21.77 -14.65 -9.47
CA GLY A 86 21.91 -14.77 -8.01
C GLY A 86 20.86 -14.01 -7.18
N LYS A 87 19.78 -13.54 -7.84
CA LYS A 87 18.69 -12.75 -7.22
C LYS A 87 17.61 -13.61 -6.58
N THR A 88 17.62 -14.91 -6.79
CA THR A 88 16.78 -15.88 -6.11
C THR A 88 17.60 -17.12 -5.77
N LYS A 89 17.13 -17.89 -4.78
CA LYS A 89 17.78 -19.13 -4.33
C LYS A 89 17.09 -20.40 -4.83
N VAL A 90 16.00 -20.24 -5.59
CA VAL A 90 15.18 -21.37 -6.02
C VAL A 90 14.96 -21.36 -7.53
N HIS A 91 14.95 -22.57 -8.11
CA HIS A 91 14.60 -22.80 -9.50
C HIS A 91 13.09 -22.83 -9.71
N TYR A 92 12.66 -22.64 -10.95
CA TYR A 92 11.28 -22.92 -11.35
C TYR A 92 10.98 -24.42 -11.19
N PRO A 93 9.79 -24.82 -10.74
CA PRO A 93 8.62 -24.01 -10.31
C PRO A 93 8.56 -23.82 -8.78
N MET A 94 9.67 -23.86 -8.08
CA MET A 94 9.72 -23.95 -6.61
C MET A 94 9.41 -22.61 -5.91
N GLY A 95 9.48 -21.49 -6.63
CA GLY A 95 9.22 -20.16 -6.08
C GLY A 95 7.72 -19.90 -5.85
N ARG A 96 7.39 -19.11 -4.83
CA ARG A 96 5.99 -18.70 -4.56
C ARG A 96 5.39 -17.85 -5.67
N HIS A 97 6.22 -17.12 -6.40
CA HIS A 97 5.83 -16.38 -7.60
C HIS A 97 5.49 -17.25 -8.79
N ASN A 98 5.91 -18.53 -8.80
CA ASN A 98 5.75 -19.39 -9.97
C ASN A 98 4.37 -20.06 -10.07
N SER A 99 3.56 -20.02 -9.02
CA SER A 99 2.17 -20.49 -9.11
C SER A 99 1.31 -19.51 -9.93
N SER A 100 0.27 -20.00 -10.57
CA SER A 100 -0.72 -19.19 -11.28
C SER A 100 -2.10 -19.48 -10.71
N PRO A 101 -2.71 -18.52 -9.99
CA PRO A 101 -2.22 -17.18 -9.63
C PRO A 101 -1.02 -17.24 -8.67
N SER A 102 -0.18 -16.18 -8.70
CA SER A 102 0.99 -16.07 -7.85
C SER A 102 0.63 -16.05 -6.37
N ARG A 103 1.33 -16.84 -5.55
CA ARG A 103 1.17 -16.85 -4.09
C ARG A 103 2.11 -15.89 -3.38
N ALA A 104 2.85 -15.08 -4.13
CA ALA A 104 3.69 -14.00 -3.63
C ALA A 104 3.53 -12.74 -4.45
N ALA A 105 3.84 -11.61 -3.84
CA ALA A 105 3.95 -10.31 -4.47
C ALA A 105 5.15 -9.58 -3.88
N ASP A 106 5.95 -8.95 -4.75
CA ASP A 106 6.99 -8.03 -4.34
C ASP A 106 6.43 -6.62 -4.36
N VAL A 107 6.32 -6.00 -3.19
CA VAL A 107 5.73 -4.66 -3.01
C VAL A 107 6.61 -3.83 -2.10
N THR A 108 6.82 -2.56 -2.47
CA THR A 108 7.66 -1.63 -1.70
C THR A 108 6.97 -0.28 -1.55
N PRO A 109 7.19 0.47 -0.46
CA PRO A 109 6.67 1.83 -0.33
C PRO A 109 7.22 2.74 -1.45
N TYR A 110 6.43 3.75 -1.82
CA TYR A 110 6.83 4.77 -2.79
C TYR A 110 7.10 6.10 -2.07
N PRO A 111 8.15 6.85 -2.44
CA PRO A 111 9.18 6.52 -3.44
C PRO A 111 10.09 5.36 -3.02
N VAL A 112 10.52 4.56 -3.99
CA VAL A 112 11.35 3.38 -3.73
C VAL A 112 12.71 3.81 -3.20
N ASN A 113 13.05 3.36 -1.99
CA ASN A 113 14.36 3.55 -1.37
C ASN A 113 14.87 2.22 -0.78
N TRP A 114 15.80 1.58 -1.47
CA TRP A 114 16.36 0.30 -1.05
C TRP A 114 17.28 0.39 0.16
N ALA A 115 17.83 1.57 0.44
CA ALA A 115 18.73 1.80 1.57
C ALA A 115 17.99 2.04 2.90
N ASP A 116 16.71 2.36 2.84
CA ASP A 116 15.90 2.68 4.02
C ASP A 116 15.20 1.42 4.57
N ARG A 117 15.95 0.69 5.39
CA ARG A 117 15.46 -0.51 6.07
C ARG A 117 14.29 -0.20 7.02
N GLU A 118 14.30 0.96 7.64
CA GLU A 118 13.28 1.35 8.63
C GLU A 118 11.92 1.55 7.96
N ILE A 119 11.88 2.27 6.84
CA ILE A 119 10.62 2.47 6.11
C ILE A 119 10.10 1.16 5.50
N GLN A 120 10.98 0.26 5.03
CA GLN A 120 10.60 -1.07 4.55
C GLN A 120 9.97 -1.90 5.68
N THR A 121 10.57 -1.87 6.86
CA THR A 121 10.07 -2.61 8.04
C THR A 121 8.73 -2.04 8.54
N LEU A 122 8.61 -0.70 8.60
CA LEU A 122 7.37 -0.03 8.98
C LEU A 122 6.24 -0.37 8.01
N PHE A 123 6.52 -0.33 6.71
CA PHE A 123 5.58 -0.70 5.67
C PHE A 123 5.14 -2.16 5.81
N ALA A 124 6.08 -3.08 6.01
CA ALA A 124 5.77 -4.49 6.19
C ALA A 124 4.89 -4.74 7.41
N GLY A 125 5.18 -4.09 8.54
CA GLY A 125 4.33 -4.17 9.73
C GLY A 125 2.89 -3.72 9.46
N PHE A 126 2.72 -2.62 8.68
CA PHE A 126 1.40 -2.15 8.26
C PHE A 126 0.69 -3.18 7.37
N VAL A 127 1.38 -3.72 6.34
CA VAL A 127 0.82 -4.75 5.43
C VAL A 127 0.38 -5.99 6.21
N LEU A 128 1.23 -6.49 7.10
CA LEU A 128 0.92 -7.66 7.92
C LEU A 128 -0.26 -7.41 8.87
N GLY A 129 -0.38 -6.20 9.43
CA GLY A 129 -1.51 -5.78 10.25
C GLY A 129 -2.81 -5.76 9.47
N VAL A 130 -2.82 -5.17 8.26
CA VAL A 130 -3.97 -5.14 7.36
C VAL A 130 -4.39 -6.57 6.98
N ALA A 131 -3.44 -7.40 6.55
CA ALA A 131 -3.71 -8.80 6.21
C ALA A 131 -4.30 -9.57 7.38
N ARG A 132 -3.77 -9.39 8.59
CA ARG A 132 -4.28 -10.03 9.80
C ARG A 132 -5.71 -9.62 10.11
N GLY A 133 -6.03 -8.31 9.97
CA GLY A 133 -7.39 -7.79 10.14
C GLY A 133 -8.40 -8.40 9.16
N MET A 134 -7.94 -8.82 7.98
CA MET A 134 -8.74 -9.53 6.97
C MET A 134 -8.77 -11.06 7.15
N GLY A 135 -8.13 -11.61 8.19
CA GLY A 135 -7.99 -13.05 8.38
C GLY A 135 -7.03 -13.73 7.38
N ILE A 136 -6.19 -12.95 6.68
CA ILE A 136 -5.24 -13.44 5.69
C ILE A 136 -3.86 -13.63 6.36
N LYS A 137 -3.30 -14.83 6.24
CA LYS A 137 -1.99 -15.17 6.81
C LYS A 137 -0.89 -14.90 5.78
N LEU A 138 -0.12 -13.84 6.00
CA LEU A 138 1.07 -13.52 5.20
C LEU A 138 2.36 -13.85 5.96
N ARG A 139 3.44 -14.03 5.20
CA ARG A 139 4.83 -14.01 5.63
C ARG A 139 5.56 -12.92 4.85
N TRP A 140 6.47 -12.23 5.50
CA TRP A 140 7.30 -11.20 4.91
C TRP A 140 8.76 -11.65 4.83
N GLY A 141 9.46 -11.29 3.76
CA GLY A 141 10.85 -11.68 3.54
C GLY A 141 11.89 -10.93 4.37
N GLY A 142 11.48 -10.00 5.22
CA GLY A 142 12.32 -9.39 6.25
C GLY A 142 12.21 -10.05 7.63
N ASP A 143 11.33 -11.09 7.75
CA ASP A 143 11.15 -11.90 8.96
C ASP A 143 10.66 -13.30 8.53
N TRP A 144 11.57 -14.11 8.01
CA TRP A 144 11.25 -15.43 7.46
C TRP A 144 10.76 -16.44 8.47
N ASN A 145 11.24 -16.36 9.71
CA ASN A 145 10.87 -17.24 10.81
C ASN A 145 9.66 -16.73 11.62
N MET A 146 9.24 -15.46 11.35
CA MET A 146 8.08 -14.81 11.95
C MET A 146 8.17 -14.68 13.49
N ASN A 147 9.36 -14.38 13.99
CA ASN A 147 9.63 -14.20 15.42
C ASN A 147 9.63 -12.72 15.86
N PHE A 148 9.40 -11.78 14.92
CA PHE A 148 9.46 -10.33 15.11
C PHE A 148 10.89 -9.79 15.40
N ASP A 149 11.93 -10.58 15.10
CA ASP A 149 13.31 -10.10 15.07
C ASP A 149 13.81 -9.97 13.63
N VAL A 150 13.87 -8.73 13.15
CA VAL A 150 14.30 -8.42 11.78
C VAL A 150 15.83 -8.41 11.62
N LYS A 151 16.59 -8.76 12.67
CA LYS A 151 18.06 -8.76 12.67
C LYS A 151 18.67 -10.16 12.58
N ASP A 152 17.87 -11.19 12.74
CA ASP A 152 18.35 -12.58 12.77
C ASP A 152 18.26 -13.31 11.42
N ASN A 153 17.77 -12.64 10.39
CA ASN A 153 17.68 -13.19 9.04
C ASN A 153 19.05 -13.35 8.40
N ARG A 154 19.26 -14.49 7.73
CA ARG A 154 20.43 -14.73 6.88
C ARG A 154 20.30 -14.13 5.47
N PHE A 155 19.08 -13.79 5.08
CA PHE A 155 18.73 -13.24 3.78
C PHE A 155 17.50 -12.36 3.93
N ASP A 156 17.64 -11.07 3.64
CA ASP A 156 16.55 -10.10 3.67
C ASP A 156 15.98 -9.92 2.27
N ASP A 157 14.69 -10.10 2.13
CA ASP A 157 13.93 -9.81 0.91
C ASP A 157 12.75 -8.89 1.27
N PHE A 158 13.07 -7.62 1.49
CA PHE A 158 12.11 -6.64 2.02
C PHE A 158 10.85 -6.43 1.18
N PRO A 159 10.88 -6.47 -0.17
CA PRO A 159 9.66 -6.32 -0.94
C PRO A 159 8.76 -7.56 -0.91
N HIS A 160 9.28 -8.74 -0.50
CA HIS A 160 8.60 -10.02 -0.65
C HIS A 160 7.52 -10.27 0.40
N PHE A 161 6.28 -10.48 -0.05
CA PHE A 161 5.15 -10.93 0.76
C PHE A 161 4.55 -12.19 0.15
N GLU A 162 4.33 -13.23 0.94
CA GLU A 162 3.75 -14.48 0.45
C GLU A 162 2.62 -15.02 1.33
N LEU A 163 1.67 -15.71 0.70
CA LEU A 163 0.63 -16.46 1.40
C LEU A 163 1.24 -17.67 2.10
N ARG A 164 0.94 -17.82 3.39
CA ARG A 164 1.33 -19.03 4.13
C ARG A 164 0.55 -20.25 3.63
N LYS A 165 1.16 -21.42 3.74
CA LYS A 165 0.41 -22.69 3.63
C LYS A 165 -0.57 -22.75 4.80
N GLU A 166 -1.80 -23.11 4.50
CA GLU A 166 -2.81 -23.47 5.53
C GLU A 166 -2.43 -24.76 6.20
#